data_ca30cdc21f5d0455086357867a66e065
#
_entry.id   ca30cdc21f5d0455086357867a66e065
#
_cell.length_a   1.000
_cell.length_b   1.000
_cell.length_c   1.000
_cell.angle_alpha   90.00
_cell.angle_beta   90.00
_cell.angle_gamma   90.00
#
_symmetry.space_group_name_H-M   'P 1'
#
loop_
_entity.id
_entity.type
_entity.pdbx_description
1 polymer ?
#
loop_
_entity_poly.entity_id
_entity_poly.type
_entity_poly.pdbx_seq_one_letter_code
_entity_poly.pdbx_strand_id
1 'polypeptide(L)'
;FQILQIFTQICDQLQLKYFLVCGSALGAVKYGGFVPWDDDVDVALFRDDYERFCKEAPALLPEQLFLQNFQSDPAFPAIYSKLRNSETACIEESVAALPINHGISIDIFPLDGYPTDKKEQERLERKKAWFVRKLSIPCVRPERWKEAVVNPLRALGFGKNTAQTAAAYTALISAWPTESSSVIANHGNWQGRLEYHRKEIYGDGSYGIFEGLPVRLPADCDAYLKQKYGDYQQDPPPDKQISHHRYLKLDTEHPFTEYL
;
A
#
# COMPACT_ATOMS: atom_id res chain seq x y z
N PHE A 1 -7.15 -7.87 11.61
CA PHE A 1 -7.22 -6.93 12.75
C PHE A 1 -5.96 -7.02 13.63
N GLN A 2 -5.55 -8.20 14.09
CA GLN A 2 -4.37 -8.39 14.98
C GLN A 2 -3.10 -7.73 14.43
N ILE A 3 -2.84 -7.80 13.13
CA ILE A 3 -1.68 -7.17 12.50
C ILE A 3 -1.74 -5.64 12.67
N LEU A 4 -2.91 -5.02 12.53
CA LEU A 4 -3.11 -3.59 12.75
C LEU A 4 -2.82 -3.20 14.22
N GLN A 5 -3.26 -4.01 15.18
CA GLN A 5 -2.97 -3.76 16.61
C GLN A 5 -1.46 -3.76 16.88
N ILE A 6 -0.73 -4.74 16.35
CA ILE A 6 0.74 -4.81 16.50
C ILE A 6 1.40 -3.61 15.80
N PHE A 7 0.96 -3.28 14.58
CA PHE A 7 1.47 -2.11 13.86
C PHE A 7 1.31 -0.81 14.66
N THR A 8 0.12 -0.57 15.23
CA THR A 8 -0.14 0.65 16.01
C THR A 8 0.73 0.70 17.27
N GLN A 9 0.89 -0.42 17.99
CA GLN A 9 1.77 -0.52 19.15
C GLN A 9 3.24 -0.21 18.81
N ILE A 10 3.74 -0.73 17.68
CA ILE A 10 5.10 -0.43 17.23
C ILE A 10 5.24 1.04 16.85
N CYS A 11 4.26 1.62 16.16
CA CYS A 11 4.27 3.04 15.84
C CYS A 11 4.30 3.91 17.10
N ASP A 12 3.52 3.57 18.13
CA ASP A 12 3.51 4.27 19.42
C ASP A 12 4.86 4.14 20.13
N GLN A 13 5.44 2.94 20.19
CA GLN A 13 6.74 2.68 20.79
C GLN A 13 7.86 3.46 20.11
N LEU A 14 7.83 3.54 18.78
CA LEU A 14 8.81 4.26 17.97
C LEU A 14 8.47 5.75 17.82
N GLN A 15 7.35 6.21 18.36
CA GLN A 15 6.86 7.59 18.21
C GLN A 15 6.69 8.01 16.73
N LEU A 16 6.16 7.11 15.90
CA LEU A 16 5.90 7.34 14.48
C LEU A 16 4.48 7.82 14.26
N LYS A 17 4.32 8.76 13.34
CA LYS A 17 3.02 9.27 12.95
C LYS A 17 2.48 8.49 11.75
N TYR A 18 1.43 7.71 11.95
CA TYR A 18 0.72 7.00 10.89
C TYR A 18 -0.69 7.54 10.70
N PHE A 19 -1.34 7.16 9.61
CA PHE A 19 -2.75 7.43 9.33
C PHE A 19 -3.39 6.18 8.72
N LEU A 20 -4.61 5.84 9.15
CA LEU A 20 -5.46 5.01 8.29
C LEU A 20 -5.80 5.81 7.05
N VAL A 21 -5.78 5.15 5.90
CA VAL A 21 -6.06 5.76 4.59
C VAL A 21 -7.05 4.89 3.81
N CYS A 22 -7.46 5.32 2.64
CA CYS A 22 -8.28 4.54 1.72
C CYS A 22 -9.58 4.00 2.35
N GLY A 23 -9.91 2.74 2.08
CA GLY A 23 -11.07 2.04 2.61
C GLY A 23 -11.07 1.97 4.13
N SER A 24 -9.88 1.83 4.73
CA SER A 24 -9.74 1.77 6.19
C SER A 24 -10.10 3.09 6.88
N ALA A 25 -9.76 4.24 6.29
CA ALA A 25 -10.19 5.55 6.81
C ALA A 25 -11.70 5.73 6.66
N LEU A 26 -12.27 5.35 5.51
CA LEU A 26 -13.72 5.36 5.28
C LEU A 26 -14.42 4.46 6.31
N GLY A 27 -13.90 3.26 6.52
CA GLY A 27 -14.43 2.29 7.47
C GLY A 27 -14.44 2.82 8.89
N ALA A 28 -13.33 3.41 9.36
CA ALA A 28 -13.25 4.02 10.69
C ALA A 28 -14.28 5.15 10.88
N VAL A 29 -14.47 6.01 9.87
CA VAL A 29 -15.39 7.16 9.96
C VAL A 29 -16.86 6.76 9.87
N LYS A 30 -17.20 5.84 8.98
CA LYS A 30 -18.59 5.53 8.64
C LYS A 30 -19.15 4.31 9.38
N TYR A 31 -18.31 3.30 9.61
CA TYR A 31 -18.72 2.01 10.16
C TYR A 31 -18.12 1.71 11.53
N GLY A 32 -17.11 2.47 11.95
CA GLY A 32 -16.36 2.19 13.18
C GLY A 32 -15.46 0.94 13.07
N GLY A 33 -15.21 0.46 11.86
CA GLY A 33 -14.48 -0.75 11.55
C GLY A 33 -14.32 -0.96 10.05
N PHE A 34 -14.31 -2.20 9.59
CA PHE A 34 -14.22 -2.50 8.16
C PHE A 34 -15.44 -1.99 7.37
N VAL A 35 -15.21 -1.52 6.16
CA VAL A 35 -16.29 -1.36 5.18
C VAL A 35 -16.83 -2.77 4.87
N PRO A 36 -18.15 -3.03 4.86
CA PRO A 36 -18.71 -4.40 4.77
C PRO A 36 -18.29 -5.24 3.56
N TRP A 37 -17.80 -4.62 2.49
CA TRP A 37 -17.32 -5.28 1.27
C TRP A 37 -15.82 -5.09 1.00
N ASP A 38 -15.09 -4.54 1.98
CA ASP A 38 -13.64 -4.34 1.92
C ASP A 38 -12.94 -5.39 2.78
N ASP A 39 -11.79 -5.87 2.34
CA ASP A 39 -11.12 -7.03 2.93
C ASP A 39 -9.63 -6.77 3.25
N ASP A 40 -9.20 -5.50 3.16
CA ASP A 40 -7.84 -5.08 3.47
C ASP A 40 -7.79 -3.98 4.54
N VAL A 41 -6.59 -3.66 4.97
CA VAL A 41 -6.28 -2.53 5.85
C VAL A 41 -5.12 -1.75 5.26
N ASP A 42 -5.38 -0.47 5.03
CA ASP A 42 -4.44 0.49 4.48
C ASP A 42 -4.00 1.50 5.54
N VAL A 43 -2.70 1.58 5.75
CA VAL A 43 -2.08 2.61 6.59
C VAL A 43 -1.02 3.38 5.79
N ALA A 44 -0.74 4.60 6.19
CA ALA A 44 0.29 5.42 5.56
C ALA A 44 1.11 6.19 6.59
N LEU A 45 2.39 6.39 6.30
CA LEU A 45 3.31 7.22 7.08
C LEU A 45 4.00 8.22 6.15
N PHE A 46 4.32 9.41 6.66
CA PHE A 46 5.24 10.29 5.93
C PHE A 46 6.57 9.58 5.67
N ARG A 47 7.24 9.92 4.57
CA ARG A 47 8.44 9.21 4.08
C ARG A 47 9.46 8.92 5.19
N ASP A 48 9.81 9.89 6.00
CA ASP A 48 10.82 9.71 7.05
C ASP A 48 10.37 8.73 8.14
N ASP A 49 9.12 8.82 8.58
CA ASP A 49 8.53 7.88 9.52
C ASP A 49 8.39 6.48 8.91
N TYR A 50 8.04 6.38 7.62
CA TYR A 50 8.00 5.12 6.88
C TYR A 50 9.37 4.45 6.81
N GLU A 51 10.42 5.19 6.49
CA GLU A 51 11.79 4.65 6.42
C GLU A 51 12.30 4.22 7.80
N ARG A 52 11.98 5.01 8.84
CA ARG A 52 12.27 4.61 10.22
C ARG A 52 11.50 3.34 10.61
N PHE A 53 10.22 3.25 10.27
CA PHE A 53 9.43 2.03 10.49
C PHE A 53 10.08 0.84 9.79
N CYS A 54 10.42 0.94 8.51
CA CYS A 54 11.04 -0.14 7.76
C CYS A 54 12.39 -0.59 8.35
N LYS A 55 13.14 0.32 8.97
CA LYS A 55 14.44 0.04 9.57
C LYS A 55 14.33 -0.54 10.99
N GLU A 56 13.43 0.00 11.81
CA GLU A 56 13.41 -0.27 13.25
C GLU A 56 12.36 -1.33 13.63
N ALA A 57 11.22 -1.37 12.96
CA ALA A 57 10.13 -2.31 13.28
C ALA A 57 10.52 -3.80 13.17
N PRO A 58 11.36 -4.26 12.23
CA PRO A 58 11.69 -5.68 12.15
C PRO A 58 12.26 -6.30 13.43
N ALA A 59 12.95 -5.51 14.26
CA ALA A 59 13.48 -5.97 15.55
C ALA A 59 12.42 -6.06 16.67
N LEU A 60 11.23 -5.52 16.43
CA LEU A 60 10.11 -5.48 17.38
C LEU A 60 8.96 -6.41 16.99
N LEU A 61 9.04 -7.00 15.79
CA LEU A 61 7.98 -7.89 15.30
C LEU A 61 7.98 -9.24 16.01
N PRO A 62 6.81 -9.79 16.34
CA PRO A 62 6.66 -11.20 16.67
C PRO A 62 7.16 -12.09 15.52
N GLU A 63 7.62 -13.30 15.84
CA GLU A 63 8.24 -14.25 14.90
C GLU A 63 7.39 -14.55 13.65
N GLN A 64 6.07 -14.64 13.83
CA GLN A 64 5.14 -14.92 12.74
C GLN A 64 4.93 -13.72 11.80
N LEU A 65 5.32 -12.50 12.19
CA LEU A 65 5.14 -11.31 11.34
C LEU A 65 6.40 -10.98 10.54
N PHE A 66 6.20 -10.71 9.28
CA PHE A 66 7.24 -10.37 8.31
C PHE A 66 6.95 -9.03 7.64
N LEU A 67 7.87 -8.09 7.75
CA LEU A 67 7.79 -6.83 7.01
C LEU A 67 8.32 -7.04 5.60
N GLN A 68 7.40 -7.19 4.65
CA GLN A 68 7.68 -7.39 3.24
C GLN A 68 7.82 -6.06 2.53
N ASN A 69 8.94 -5.86 1.85
CA ASN A 69 9.19 -4.79 0.88
C ASN A 69 10.26 -5.27 -0.12
N PHE A 70 10.62 -4.45 -1.10
CA PHE A 70 11.61 -4.84 -2.12
C PHE A 70 13.03 -5.09 -1.58
N GLN A 71 13.33 -4.73 -0.33
CA GLN A 71 14.63 -5.01 0.32
C GLN A 71 14.61 -6.36 1.04
N SER A 72 13.55 -6.65 1.80
CA SER A 72 13.40 -7.89 2.56
C SER A 72 12.90 -9.06 1.70
N ASP A 73 12.16 -8.75 0.63
CA ASP A 73 11.61 -9.72 -0.34
C ASP A 73 11.84 -9.20 -1.77
N PRO A 74 13.01 -9.46 -2.38
CA PRO A 74 13.44 -8.82 -3.64
C PRO A 74 12.55 -9.10 -4.86
N ALA A 75 11.70 -10.11 -4.81
CA ALA A 75 10.73 -10.40 -5.87
C ALA A 75 9.42 -9.62 -5.70
N PHE A 76 9.21 -8.94 -4.56
CA PHE A 76 8.01 -8.16 -4.30
C PHE A 76 7.96 -6.91 -5.18
N PRO A 77 6.95 -6.76 -6.08
CA PRO A 77 6.96 -5.77 -7.14
C PRO A 77 6.28 -4.46 -6.75
N ALA A 78 6.47 -3.99 -5.52
CA ALA A 78 5.84 -2.77 -5.01
C ALA A 78 6.87 -1.81 -4.39
N ILE A 79 6.45 -0.55 -4.22
CA ILE A 79 7.23 0.55 -3.61
C ILE A 79 6.72 0.91 -2.22
N TYR A 80 5.80 0.13 -1.71
CA TYR A 80 5.25 0.19 -0.35
C TYR A 80 5.56 -1.12 0.37
N SER A 81 5.26 -1.19 1.65
CA SER A 81 5.48 -2.40 2.45
C SER A 81 4.15 -3.09 2.77
N LYS A 82 4.22 -4.39 3.00
CA LYS A 82 3.14 -5.16 3.64
C LYS A 82 3.66 -5.73 4.97
N LEU A 83 2.86 -5.66 6.02
CA LEU A 83 3.14 -6.38 7.24
C LEU A 83 2.31 -7.67 7.21
N ARG A 84 2.99 -8.81 7.01
CA ARG A 84 2.38 -10.11 6.74
C ARG A 84 2.46 -11.05 7.94
N ASN A 85 1.41 -11.84 8.14
CA ASN A 85 1.47 -13.02 9.01
C ASN A 85 1.86 -14.24 8.18
N SER A 86 3.08 -14.71 8.32
CA SER A 86 3.66 -15.82 7.55
C SER A 86 3.04 -17.19 7.86
N GLU A 87 2.32 -17.33 8.98
CA GLU A 87 1.59 -18.55 9.37
C GLU A 87 0.19 -18.64 8.75
N THR A 88 -0.13 -17.77 7.84
CA THR A 88 -1.41 -17.70 7.12
C THR A 88 -1.19 -17.71 5.61
N ALA A 89 -2.25 -17.84 4.83
CA ALA A 89 -2.20 -17.72 3.38
C ALA A 89 -3.23 -16.70 2.87
N CYS A 90 -2.77 -15.78 2.02
CA CYS A 90 -3.58 -14.85 1.25
C CYS A 90 -2.93 -14.71 -0.14
N ILE A 91 -3.17 -15.71 -1.00
CA ILE A 91 -2.53 -15.81 -2.31
C ILE A 91 -3.38 -15.06 -3.34
N GLU A 92 -2.99 -13.83 -3.61
CA GLU A 92 -3.63 -13.00 -4.63
C GLU A 92 -3.29 -13.50 -6.04
N GLU A 93 -4.31 -13.57 -6.91
CA GLU A 93 -4.16 -14.08 -8.29
C GLU A 93 -3.07 -13.33 -9.07
N SER A 94 -2.96 -12.02 -8.87
CA SER A 94 -2.04 -11.13 -9.60
C SER A 94 -0.57 -11.43 -9.34
N VAL A 95 -0.22 -11.93 -8.15
CA VAL A 95 1.15 -12.17 -7.69
C VAL A 95 1.44 -13.64 -7.33
N ALA A 96 0.47 -14.52 -7.50
CA ALA A 96 0.55 -15.92 -7.07
C ALA A 96 1.75 -16.71 -7.65
N ALA A 97 2.28 -16.28 -8.80
CA ALA A 97 3.44 -16.94 -9.43
C ALA A 97 4.79 -16.41 -8.95
N LEU A 98 4.80 -15.41 -8.07
CA LEU A 98 6.03 -14.81 -7.56
C LEU A 98 6.51 -15.57 -6.33
N PRO A 99 7.83 -15.78 -6.18
CA PRO A 99 8.42 -16.41 -4.98
C PRO A 99 8.52 -15.37 -3.86
N ILE A 100 7.40 -14.94 -3.32
CA ILE A 100 7.28 -13.92 -2.26
C ILE A 100 6.48 -14.47 -1.07
N ASN A 101 6.49 -13.77 0.05
CA ASN A 101 5.60 -14.08 1.15
C ASN A 101 4.15 -13.75 0.78
N HIS A 102 3.24 -14.71 0.95
CA HIS A 102 1.82 -14.61 0.64
C HIS A 102 0.91 -14.73 1.88
N GLY A 103 1.41 -14.42 3.06
CA GLY A 103 0.59 -14.38 4.27
C GLY A 103 -0.45 -13.25 4.25
N ILE A 104 -1.46 -13.33 5.09
CA ILE A 104 -2.43 -12.24 5.30
C ILE A 104 -1.67 -10.98 5.77
N SER A 105 -2.05 -9.80 5.27
CA SER A 105 -1.31 -8.57 5.51
C SER A 105 -2.17 -7.33 5.75
N ILE A 106 -1.51 -6.27 6.20
CA ILE A 106 -1.93 -4.88 6.02
C ILE A 106 -0.96 -4.17 5.08
N ASP A 107 -1.43 -3.16 4.37
CA ASP A 107 -0.65 -2.37 3.43
C ASP A 107 -0.14 -1.10 4.11
N ILE A 108 1.16 -0.81 3.96
CA ILE A 108 1.84 0.32 4.60
C ILE A 108 2.43 1.20 3.51
N PHE A 109 1.80 2.34 3.25
CA PHE A 109 2.17 3.25 2.18
C PHE A 109 3.09 4.37 2.66
N PRO A 110 4.17 4.68 1.92
CA PRO A 110 4.90 5.93 2.11
C PRO A 110 4.13 7.10 1.50
N LEU A 111 4.07 8.21 2.24
CA LEU A 111 3.57 9.49 1.78
C LEU A 111 4.74 10.38 1.41
N ASP A 112 4.82 10.78 0.16
CA ASP A 112 5.92 11.57 -0.39
C ASP A 112 5.48 13.00 -0.69
N GLY A 113 6.43 13.93 -0.70
CA GLY A 113 6.19 15.26 -1.23
C GLY A 113 5.93 15.21 -2.74
N TYR A 114 5.16 16.18 -3.26
CA TYR A 114 4.85 16.27 -4.67
C TYR A 114 5.24 17.65 -5.21
N PRO A 115 5.88 17.74 -6.40
CA PRO A 115 6.33 19.00 -6.95
C PRO A 115 5.16 19.94 -7.27
N THR A 116 5.37 21.25 -7.08
CA THR A 116 4.38 22.29 -7.43
C THR A 116 4.52 22.76 -8.87
N ASP A 117 5.71 22.67 -9.47
CA ASP A 117 5.94 23.03 -10.87
C ASP A 117 5.32 22.03 -11.84
N LYS A 118 4.52 22.50 -12.80
CA LYS A 118 3.81 21.65 -13.76
C LYS A 118 4.73 20.83 -14.65
N LYS A 119 5.88 21.36 -15.04
CA LYS A 119 6.82 20.62 -15.89
C LYS A 119 7.48 19.48 -15.11
N GLU A 120 7.80 19.73 -13.83
CA GLU A 120 8.30 18.68 -12.94
C GLU A 120 7.24 17.60 -12.70
N GLN A 121 5.99 17.99 -12.48
CA GLN A 121 4.86 17.05 -12.37
C GLN A 121 4.75 16.15 -13.60
N GLU A 122 4.71 16.74 -14.81
CA GLU A 122 4.61 15.99 -16.06
C GLU A 122 5.81 15.05 -16.28
N ARG A 123 7.01 15.53 -15.93
CA ARG A 123 8.23 14.71 -16.01
C ARG A 123 8.18 13.53 -15.04
N LEU A 124 7.73 13.76 -13.81
CA LEU A 124 7.56 12.75 -12.79
C LEU A 124 6.55 11.69 -13.25
N GLU A 125 5.34 12.11 -13.66
CA GLU A 125 4.28 11.20 -14.08
C GLU A 125 4.69 10.33 -15.29
N ARG A 126 5.41 10.87 -16.26
CA ARG A 126 5.95 10.07 -17.40
C ARG A 126 6.94 8.99 -16.92
N LYS A 127 7.83 9.36 -15.99
CA LYS A 127 8.79 8.39 -15.43
C LYS A 127 8.09 7.34 -14.58
N LYS A 128 7.13 7.75 -13.75
CA LYS A 128 6.31 6.83 -12.95
C LYS A 128 5.64 5.78 -13.81
N ALA A 129 4.99 6.19 -14.91
CA ALA A 129 4.32 5.25 -15.81
C ALA A 129 5.27 4.17 -16.37
N TRP A 130 6.52 4.51 -16.62
CA TRP A 130 7.53 3.55 -17.05
C TRP A 130 7.90 2.55 -15.93
N PHE A 131 8.11 3.03 -14.69
CA PHE A 131 8.41 2.16 -13.55
C PHE A 131 7.24 1.22 -13.21
N VAL A 132 6.02 1.75 -13.18
CA VAL A 132 4.81 0.96 -12.95
C VAL A 132 4.69 -0.17 -13.97
N ARG A 133 4.91 0.13 -15.27
CA ARG A 133 4.93 -0.92 -16.30
C ARG A 133 5.99 -1.99 -16.04
N LYS A 134 7.19 -1.58 -15.62
CA LYS A 134 8.27 -2.55 -15.32
C LYS A 134 7.94 -3.44 -14.14
N LEU A 135 7.38 -2.88 -13.07
CA LEU A 135 7.00 -3.61 -11.86
C LEU A 135 5.77 -4.52 -12.09
N SER A 136 4.87 -4.17 -13.02
CA SER A 136 3.70 -5.00 -13.31
C SER A 136 4.00 -6.19 -14.23
N ILE A 137 5.10 -6.21 -14.97
CA ILE A 137 5.44 -7.33 -15.88
C ILE A 137 5.54 -8.68 -15.15
N PRO A 138 6.17 -8.80 -13.97
CA PRO A 138 6.20 -10.07 -13.24
C PRO A 138 4.83 -10.52 -12.76
N CYS A 139 3.91 -9.58 -12.47
CA CYS A 139 2.60 -9.82 -11.88
C CYS A 139 1.56 -10.35 -12.89
N VAL A 140 1.78 -10.13 -14.19
CA VAL A 140 0.79 -10.52 -15.20
C VAL A 140 0.81 -12.04 -15.39
N ARG A 141 -0.29 -12.74 -15.03
CA ARG A 141 -0.65 -13.99 -15.69
C ARG A 141 -1.24 -13.61 -17.06
N PRO A 142 -0.52 -13.78 -18.16
CA PRO A 142 -1.06 -13.35 -19.43
C PRO A 142 -2.21 -14.26 -19.82
N GLU A 143 -3.37 -13.68 -20.12
CA GLU A 143 -4.35 -14.34 -20.97
C GLU A 143 -3.62 -14.80 -22.25
N ARG A 144 -4.00 -15.94 -22.83
CA ARG A 144 -3.28 -16.59 -23.94
C ARG A 144 -2.75 -15.64 -25.04
N TRP A 145 -3.50 -14.61 -25.38
CA TRP A 145 -3.09 -13.63 -26.38
C TRP A 145 -2.03 -12.63 -25.89
N LYS A 146 -1.96 -12.35 -24.58
CA LYS A 146 -0.95 -11.48 -23.97
C LYS A 146 0.39 -12.18 -23.77
N GLU A 147 0.41 -13.52 -23.77
CA GLU A 147 1.63 -14.32 -23.66
C GLU A 147 2.62 -14.01 -24.79
N ALA A 148 2.11 -13.77 -25.99
CA ALA A 148 2.94 -13.41 -27.15
C ALA A 148 3.71 -12.10 -26.96
N VAL A 149 3.25 -11.20 -26.09
CA VAL A 149 3.90 -9.92 -25.80
C VAL A 149 4.71 -9.98 -24.49
N VAL A 150 4.17 -10.60 -23.45
CA VAL A 150 4.78 -10.61 -22.11
C VAL A 150 5.97 -11.56 -22.04
N ASN A 151 5.89 -12.75 -22.67
CA ASN A 151 6.97 -13.72 -22.63
C ASN A 151 8.25 -13.25 -23.33
N PRO A 152 8.21 -12.62 -24.53
CA PRO A 152 9.40 -11.99 -25.10
C PRO A 152 10.02 -10.90 -24.21
N LEU A 153 9.20 -10.07 -23.56
CA LEU A 153 9.70 -9.05 -22.62
C LEU A 153 10.41 -9.68 -21.41
N ARG A 154 9.83 -10.74 -20.83
CA ARG A 154 10.47 -11.52 -19.77
C ARG A 154 11.77 -12.18 -20.24
N ALA A 155 11.80 -12.73 -21.44
CA ALA A 155 13.00 -13.30 -22.04
C ALA A 155 14.11 -12.26 -22.25
N LEU A 156 13.75 -11.01 -22.55
CA LEU A 156 14.67 -9.87 -22.63
C LEU A 156 15.09 -9.33 -21.23
N GLY A 157 14.67 -10.00 -20.15
CA GLY A 157 15.07 -9.64 -18.77
C GLY A 157 14.20 -8.59 -18.10
N PHE A 158 13.09 -8.18 -18.70
CA PHE A 158 12.12 -7.33 -18.03
C PHE A 158 11.50 -8.10 -16.84
N GLY A 159 11.51 -7.48 -15.67
CA GLY A 159 11.04 -8.10 -14.41
C GLY A 159 12.13 -8.88 -13.65
N LYS A 160 13.33 -9.09 -14.19
CA LYS A 160 14.42 -9.79 -13.48
C LYS A 160 15.05 -8.97 -12.35
N ASN A 161 14.96 -7.65 -12.39
CA ASN A 161 15.57 -6.73 -11.41
C ASN A 161 14.48 -5.94 -10.66
N THR A 162 13.49 -6.65 -10.10
CA THR A 162 12.34 -6.06 -9.41
C THR A 162 12.79 -5.13 -8.29
N ALA A 163 13.64 -5.60 -7.38
CA ALA A 163 14.14 -4.79 -6.25
C ALA A 163 14.90 -3.54 -6.72
N GLN A 164 15.78 -3.65 -7.72
CA GLN A 164 16.50 -2.49 -8.27
C GLN A 164 15.55 -1.49 -8.94
N THR A 165 14.52 -2.00 -9.64
CA THR A 165 13.49 -1.16 -10.27
C THR A 165 12.67 -0.43 -9.22
N ALA A 166 12.25 -1.13 -8.14
CA ALA A 166 11.53 -0.54 -7.03
C ALA A 166 12.39 0.50 -6.29
N ALA A 167 13.67 0.22 -6.02
CA ALA A 167 14.60 1.16 -5.42
C ALA A 167 14.77 2.44 -6.26
N ALA A 168 14.95 2.30 -7.58
CA ALA A 168 15.07 3.45 -8.48
C ALA A 168 13.77 4.26 -8.57
N TYR A 169 12.62 3.58 -8.50
CA TYR A 169 11.31 4.25 -8.46
C TYR A 169 11.12 4.99 -7.13
N THR A 170 11.45 4.37 -6.01
CA THR A 170 11.41 4.99 -4.68
C THR A 170 12.29 6.24 -4.65
N ALA A 171 13.53 6.16 -5.12
CA ALA A 171 14.44 7.32 -5.20
C ALA A 171 13.90 8.45 -6.09
N LEU A 172 13.13 8.13 -7.14
CA LEU A 172 12.48 9.13 -7.97
C LEU A 172 11.36 9.86 -7.24
N ILE A 173 10.47 9.15 -6.54
CA ILE A 173 9.29 9.74 -5.89
C ILE A 173 9.62 10.42 -4.57
N SER A 174 10.63 9.97 -3.83
CA SER A 174 11.08 10.56 -2.56
C SER A 174 12.00 11.77 -2.74
N ALA A 175 12.19 12.27 -3.98
CA ALA A 175 13.06 13.41 -4.26
C ALA A 175 12.52 14.76 -3.70
N TRP A 176 11.27 14.81 -3.30
CA TRP A 176 10.65 16.01 -2.72
C TRP A 176 10.37 15.77 -1.23
N PRO A 177 11.09 16.49 -0.31
CA PRO A 177 10.87 16.33 1.12
C PRO A 177 9.43 16.70 1.53
N THR A 178 8.85 15.91 2.40
CA THR A 178 7.47 16.13 2.88
C THR A 178 7.33 17.40 3.68
N GLU A 179 8.40 17.84 4.41
CA GLU A 179 8.40 19.05 5.22
C GLU A 179 8.17 20.32 4.39
N SER A 180 8.79 20.40 3.23
CA SER A 180 8.75 21.58 2.34
C SER A 180 7.67 21.50 1.27
N SER A 181 7.00 20.36 1.12
CA SER A 181 5.96 20.17 0.10
C SER A 181 4.59 20.61 0.59
N SER A 182 3.86 21.33 -0.24
CA SER A 182 2.44 21.70 0.01
C SER A 182 1.46 20.60 -0.38
N VAL A 183 1.89 19.66 -1.22
CA VAL A 183 1.10 18.50 -1.65
C VAL A 183 1.84 17.23 -1.27
N ILE A 184 1.08 16.30 -0.73
CA ILE A 184 1.54 14.95 -0.35
C ILE A 184 0.87 13.94 -1.26
N ALA A 185 1.65 12.97 -1.74
CA ALA A 185 1.21 11.94 -2.67
C ALA A 185 1.45 10.53 -2.12
N ASN A 186 0.44 9.68 -2.19
CA ASN A 186 0.60 8.24 -2.06
C ASN A 186 0.85 7.65 -3.45
N HIS A 187 2.12 7.45 -3.78
CA HIS A 187 2.52 6.90 -5.08
C HIS A 187 2.34 5.38 -5.20
N GLY A 188 2.16 4.68 -4.08
CA GLY A 188 1.94 3.23 -4.04
C GLY A 188 0.51 2.83 -4.40
N ASN A 189 -0.45 3.76 -4.29
CA ASN A 189 -1.84 3.48 -4.60
C ASN A 189 -2.11 3.61 -6.11
N TRP A 190 -2.93 2.70 -6.65
CA TRP A 190 -3.28 2.64 -8.07
C TRP A 190 -4.21 3.77 -8.55
N GLN A 191 -4.89 4.47 -7.63
CA GLN A 191 -5.86 5.52 -7.97
C GLN A 191 -5.19 6.85 -8.36
N GLY A 192 -3.87 6.91 -8.35
CA GLY A 192 -3.10 8.02 -8.89
C GLY A 192 -3.41 9.36 -8.21
N ARG A 193 -3.84 10.37 -8.97
CA ARG A 193 -4.04 11.73 -8.45
C ARG A 193 -5.15 11.88 -7.41
N LEU A 194 -6.03 10.94 -7.25
CA LEU A 194 -7.00 10.93 -6.14
C LEU A 194 -6.32 10.77 -4.77
N GLU A 195 -5.08 10.28 -4.78
CA GLU A 195 -4.23 10.13 -3.59
C GLU A 195 -3.24 11.30 -3.39
N TYR A 196 -3.42 12.42 -4.09
CA TYR A 196 -2.58 13.61 -3.95
C TYR A 196 -3.38 14.67 -3.19
N HIS A 197 -3.01 14.89 -1.94
CA HIS A 197 -3.72 15.75 -1.02
C HIS A 197 -2.87 16.94 -0.59
N ARG A 198 -3.49 18.06 -0.26
CA ARG A 198 -2.79 19.14 0.42
C ARG A 198 -2.26 18.60 1.76
N LYS A 199 -1.05 19.00 2.14
CA LYS A 199 -0.38 18.53 3.36
C LYS A 199 -1.23 18.74 4.62
N GLU A 200 -1.96 19.87 4.68
CA GLU A 200 -2.82 20.24 5.80
C GLU A 200 -3.92 19.21 6.07
N ILE A 201 -4.35 18.45 5.04
CA ILE A 201 -5.34 17.39 5.19
C ILE A 201 -4.84 16.30 6.14
N TYR A 202 -3.57 15.95 6.07
CA TYR A 202 -2.96 15.02 7.02
C TYR A 202 -2.67 15.68 8.36
N GLY A 203 -2.08 16.89 8.36
CA GLY A 203 -1.77 17.69 9.56
C GLY A 203 -1.10 16.87 10.66
N ASP A 204 -1.55 17.10 11.90
CA ASP A 204 -1.14 16.29 13.05
C ASP A 204 -1.98 15.01 13.22
N GLY A 205 -2.96 14.83 12.37
CA GLY A 205 -3.92 13.76 12.44
C GLY A 205 -5.08 14.05 13.40
N SER A 206 -6.13 13.28 13.25
CA SER A 206 -7.26 13.16 14.18
C SER A 206 -7.32 11.73 14.71
N TYR A 207 -8.26 11.44 15.60
CA TYR A 207 -8.45 10.10 16.14
C TYR A 207 -9.82 9.57 15.79
N GLY A 208 -9.88 8.29 15.48
CA GLY A 208 -11.10 7.53 15.25
C GLY A 208 -11.06 6.19 15.96
N ILE A 209 -12.10 5.39 15.75
CA ILE A 209 -12.18 4.02 16.25
C ILE A 209 -12.28 3.08 15.04
N PHE A 210 -11.50 1.99 15.05
CA PHE A 210 -11.57 0.93 14.06
C PHE A 210 -11.63 -0.43 14.78
N GLU A 211 -12.77 -1.11 14.73
CA GLU A 211 -13.02 -2.36 15.47
C GLU A 211 -12.69 -2.24 16.98
N GLY A 212 -13.06 -1.11 17.59
CA GLY A 212 -12.77 -0.85 19.00
C GLY A 212 -11.34 -0.37 19.30
N LEU A 213 -10.44 -0.37 18.33
CA LEU A 213 -9.08 0.13 18.47
C LEU A 213 -9.04 1.65 18.18
N PRO A 214 -8.48 2.47 19.08
CA PRO A 214 -8.15 3.85 18.75
C PRO A 214 -7.11 3.91 17.64
N VAL A 215 -7.41 4.65 16.58
CA VAL A 215 -6.55 4.79 15.39
C VAL A 215 -6.38 6.24 15.01
N ARG A 216 -5.28 6.54 14.31
CA ARG A 216 -5.03 7.87 13.78
C ARG A 216 -5.56 7.98 12.35
N LEU A 217 -6.27 9.09 12.09
CA LEU A 217 -6.83 9.46 10.79
C LEU A 217 -6.17 10.77 10.30
N PRO A 218 -6.28 11.12 9.00
CA PRO A 218 -5.98 12.47 8.54
C PRO A 218 -6.69 13.54 9.40
N ALA A 219 -6.06 14.69 9.61
CA ALA A 219 -6.62 15.75 10.46
C ALA A 219 -7.95 16.27 9.90
N ASP A 220 -8.04 16.47 8.58
CA ASP A 220 -9.29 16.75 7.87
C ASP A 220 -9.71 15.50 7.08
N CYS A 221 -10.19 14.49 7.82
CA CYS A 221 -10.59 13.22 7.23
C CYS A 221 -11.80 13.36 6.31
N ASP A 222 -12.68 14.32 6.56
CA ASP A 222 -13.82 14.61 5.68
C ASP A 222 -13.36 15.12 4.31
N ALA A 223 -12.43 16.08 4.27
CA ALA A 223 -11.85 16.55 3.01
C ALA A 223 -11.07 15.44 2.28
N TYR A 224 -10.35 14.58 3.03
CA TYR A 224 -9.65 13.42 2.49
C TYR A 224 -10.63 12.47 1.78
N LEU A 225 -11.69 12.06 2.47
CA LEU A 225 -12.69 11.12 1.95
C LEU A 225 -13.51 11.71 0.80
N LYS A 226 -13.89 12.98 0.88
CA LYS A 226 -14.61 13.66 -0.21
C LYS A 226 -13.79 13.76 -1.49
N GLN A 227 -12.50 14.05 -1.40
CA GLN A 227 -11.62 14.07 -2.57
C GLN A 227 -11.51 12.70 -3.22
N LYS A 228 -11.46 11.63 -2.42
CA LYS A 228 -11.26 10.26 -2.89
C LYS A 228 -12.55 9.60 -3.39
N TYR A 229 -13.63 9.75 -2.67
CA TYR A 229 -14.89 9.00 -2.88
C TYR A 229 -16.09 9.88 -3.24
N GLY A 230 -15.93 11.21 -3.25
CA GLY A 230 -17.05 12.12 -3.47
C GLY A 230 -18.00 12.14 -2.28
N ASP A 231 -19.28 11.88 -2.50
CA ASP A 231 -20.27 11.75 -1.43
C ASP A 231 -20.16 10.37 -0.75
N TYR A 232 -19.13 10.20 0.07
CA TYR A 232 -18.81 8.95 0.75
C TYR A 232 -19.84 8.55 1.83
N GLN A 233 -20.74 9.47 2.20
CA GLN A 233 -21.81 9.17 3.15
C GLN A 233 -22.87 8.21 2.53
N GLN A 234 -23.00 8.23 1.22
CA GLN A 234 -23.84 7.30 0.49
C GLN A 234 -23.06 6.03 0.15
N ASP A 235 -23.68 4.87 0.39
CA ASP A 235 -23.12 3.61 -0.06
C ASP A 235 -23.21 3.48 -1.58
N PRO A 236 -22.21 2.86 -2.22
CA PRO A 236 -22.33 2.53 -3.62
C PRO A 236 -23.49 1.56 -3.87
N PRO A 237 -24.02 1.50 -5.08
CA PRO A 237 -25.05 0.50 -5.43
C PRO A 237 -24.61 -0.92 -5.07
N PRO A 238 -25.54 -1.83 -4.69
CA PRO A 238 -25.20 -3.19 -4.22
C PRO A 238 -24.32 -4.00 -5.17
N ASP A 239 -24.46 -3.80 -6.48
CA ASP A 239 -23.64 -4.43 -7.50
C ASP A 239 -22.17 -3.94 -7.52
N LYS A 240 -21.88 -2.84 -6.84
CA LYS A 240 -20.52 -2.29 -6.64
C LYS A 240 -19.96 -2.54 -5.25
N GLN A 241 -20.74 -3.13 -4.35
CA GLN A 241 -20.32 -3.53 -3.00
C GLN A 241 -19.63 -4.90 -3.06
N ILE A 242 -18.48 -4.94 -3.73
CA ILE A 242 -17.69 -6.17 -3.93
C ILE A 242 -16.22 -5.88 -3.62
N SER A 243 -15.51 -6.85 -3.07
CA SER A 243 -14.06 -6.77 -2.93
C SER A 243 -13.38 -6.62 -4.30
N HIS A 244 -12.33 -5.81 -4.33
CA HIS A 244 -11.49 -5.63 -5.52
C HIS A 244 -10.39 -6.69 -5.65
N HIS A 245 -10.18 -7.49 -4.62
CA HIS A 245 -9.17 -8.53 -4.59
C HIS A 245 -9.71 -9.86 -5.11
N ARG A 246 -8.84 -10.60 -5.78
CA ARG A 246 -9.10 -11.97 -6.22
C ARG A 246 -8.06 -12.89 -5.61
N TYR A 247 -8.54 -13.74 -4.72
CA TYR A 247 -7.70 -14.69 -4.02
C TYR A 247 -7.80 -16.08 -4.66
N LEU A 248 -6.67 -16.73 -4.90
CA LEU A 248 -6.62 -18.16 -5.23
C LEU A 248 -6.74 -19.01 -3.99
N LYS A 249 -6.25 -18.51 -2.86
CA LYS A 249 -6.33 -19.15 -1.55
C LYS A 249 -6.40 -18.09 -0.45
N LEU A 250 -7.28 -18.29 0.49
CA LEU A 250 -7.34 -17.57 1.76
C LEU A 250 -7.44 -18.61 2.89
N ASP A 251 -6.48 -18.56 3.83
CA ASP A 251 -6.43 -19.48 4.96
C ASP A 251 -5.81 -18.78 6.18
N THR A 252 -6.49 -18.82 7.30
CA THR A 252 -6.07 -18.17 8.55
C THR A 252 -5.32 -19.11 9.49
N GLU A 253 -5.26 -20.42 9.18
CA GLU A 253 -4.76 -21.46 10.08
C GLU A 253 -3.50 -22.16 9.54
N HIS A 254 -3.23 -22.05 8.23
CA HIS A 254 -2.10 -22.72 7.58
C HIS A 254 -1.22 -21.72 6.82
N PRO A 255 0.11 -21.90 6.86
CA PRO A 255 1.04 -21.01 6.21
C PRO A 255 0.93 -21.11 4.67
N PHE A 256 1.19 -19.98 3.99
CA PHE A 256 1.16 -19.92 2.53
C PHE A 256 2.10 -20.93 1.84
N THR A 257 3.15 -21.36 2.53
CA THR A 257 4.14 -22.32 2.01
C THR A 257 3.57 -23.70 1.73
N GLU A 258 2.42 -24.03 2.30
CA GLU A 258 1.73 -25.30 2.01
C GLU A 258 0.98 -25.28 0.67
N TYR A 259 0.86 -24.10 0.03
CA TYR A 259 0.05 -23.91 -1.19
C TYR A 259 0.87 -23.49 -2.40
N LEU A 260 2.21 -23.40 -2.29
CA LEU A 260 3.14 -23.00 -3.35
C LEU A 260 3.71 -24.17 -4.14
#